data_a98a18db99ca45db201e39a952dff0f1
#
_entry.id   a98a18db99ca45db201e39a952dff0f1
#
_cell.length_a   1.000
_cell.length_b   1.000
_cell.length_c   1.000
_cell.angle_alpha   90.00
_cell.angle_beta   90.00
_cell.angle_gamma   90.00
#
_symmetry.space_group_name_H-M   'P 1'
#
loop_
_entity.id
_entity.type
_entity.pdbx_description
1 polymer ?
#
loop_
_entity_poly.entity_id
_entity_poly.type
_entity_poly.pdbx_seq_one_letter_code
_entity_poly.pdbx_strand_id
1 'polypeptide(L)'
;MGIYPDTGLLEQWPENGPRELWAVDGLGRGFGSPQFTEERFYITGEVDSLSLLHCYDLEGNKLWQTTLGKEWVTSYPGSRSAPTITGDYIYVGTGMGNLYCLNRADGSLVWSRDFKDDFQGVYPLHGHSEAAVVWGDRVFWTPGGETFNVVALNRFTGELIWSNPGFGEYPGYNPGALISLPGRHIFVTFTAYHLLGLDAETGELLWSHEQTSYPPEKRTVGYGDTHANSVIFQEGSLYYVAGDGNGGVRLDLSGDGSEITEVWRNPGFDSFMGGVVLLENHLYTSGTHSQYLFSIDASSGILTDSLKIGQGALIAADQHLYYYNQRGEMYLLSYREGDMKVESSFRIDRGRGQHFSHPVIHRGILFQRHGDVLMAYDIRKTMP
;
A
#
# COMPACT_ATOMS: atom_id res chain seq x y z
N MET A 1 -0.42 9.31 -2.61
CA MET A 1 -0.59 8.12 -1.76
C MET A 1 0.12 8.38 -0.44
N GLY A 2 -0.47 7.99 0.70
CA GLY A 2 0.09 8.30 2.02
C GLY A 2 0.02 9.76 2.46
N ILE A 3 -0.58 10.65 1.68
CA ILE A 3 -0.77 12.07 2.02
C ILE A 3 -2.28 12.29 2.22
N TYR A 4 -2.65 12.79 3.38
CA TYR A 4 -4.04 13.03 3.77
C TYR A 4 -4.36 14.53 3.73
N PRO A 5 -5.58 14.92 3.30
CA PRO A 5 -5.95 16.33 3.13
C PRO A 5 -6.37 17.03 4.42
N ASP A 6 -6.40 16.30 5.54
CA ASP A 6 -6.83 16.82 6.83
C ASP A 6 -5.90 17.96 7.30
N THR A 7 -6.49 18.99 7.90
CA THR A 7 -5.80 20.18 8.44
C THR A 7 -6.33 20.53 9.82
N GLY A 8 -5.64 21.43 10.54
CA GLY A 8 -6.00 21.79 11.91
C GLY A 8 -5.68 20.67 12.90
N LEU A 9 -4.62 19.93 12.64
CA LEU A 9 -4.18 18.79 13.45
C LEU A 9 -3.17 19.25 14.52
N LEU A 10 -3.01 18.45 15.58
CA LEU A 10 -2.05 18.70 16.65
C LEU A 10 -0.62 18.73 16.09
N GLU A 11 0.14 19.76 16.42
CA GLU A 11 1.57 19.91 16.09
C GLU A 11 2.48 19.23 17.12
N GLN A 12 1.92 18.86 18.27
CA GLN A 12 2.58 18.10 19.32
C GLN A 12 1.52 17.31 20.08
N TRP A 13 1.80 16.06 20.37
CA TRP A 13 0.92 15.25 21.19
C TRP A 13 1.13 15.48 22.69
N PRO A 14 0.07 15.35 23.51
CA PRO A 14 0.22 15.31 24.98
C PRO A 14 1.20 14.23 25.41
N GLU A 15 1.74 14.34 26.61
CA GLU A 15 2.73 13.40 27.20
C GLU A 15 2.28 11.93 27.12
N ASN A 16 0.99 11.65 27.28
CA ASN A 16 0.42 10.29 27.20
C ASN A 16 -0.19 9.97 25.81
N GLY A 17 0.18 10.71 24.77
CA GLY A 17 -0.39 10.59 23.43
C GLY A 17 -1.73 11.32 23.27
N PRO A 18 -2.29 11.32 22.04
CA PRO A 18 -3.60 11.90 21.76
C PRO A 18 -4.70 11.07 22.41
N ARG A 19 -5.87 11.70 22.65
CA ARG A 19 -7.01 11.04 23.30
C ARG A 19 -7.54 9.89 22.47
N GLU A 20 -7.51 8.66 22.99
CA GLU A 20 -8.22 7.53 22.40
C GLU A 20 -9.72 7.76 22.49
N LEU A 21 -10.41 7.70 21.35
CA LEU A 21 -11.86 7.81 21.26
C LEU A 21 -12.54 6.47 21.49
N TRP A 22 -12.01 5.44 20.82
CA TRP A 22 -12.48 4.07 20.91
C TRP A 22 -11.41 3.09 20.37
N ALA A 23 -11.59 1.83 20.69
CA ALA A 23 -10.87 0.73 20.06
C ALA A 23 -11.85 -0.40 19.72
N VAL A 24 -11.64 -1.02 18.56
CA VAL A 24 -12.37 -2.20 18.09
C VAL A 24 -11.46 -3.38 18.16
N ASP A 25 -11.83 -4.39 18.96
CA ASP A 25 -11.14 -5.66 19.10
C ASP A 25 -11.78 -6.75 18.23
N GLY A 26 -11.07 -7.85 18.00
CA GLY A 26 -11.62 -9.03 17.33
C GLY A 26 -11.76 -8.90 15.81
N LEU A 27 -10.96 -8.02 15.19
CA LEU A 27 -10.87 -7.91 13.74
C LEU A 27 -10.28 -9.17 13.08
N GLY A 28 -9.62 -10.03 13.86
CA GLY A 28 -8.75 -11.07 13.33
C GLY A 28 -7.36 -10.53 12.97
N ARG A 29 -6.40 -11.42 12.74
CA ARG A 29 -5.03 -11.03 12.42
C ARG A 29 -4.98 -10.28 11.09
N GLY A 30 -4.15 -9.24 11.00
CA GLY A 30 -3.97 -8.54 9.74
C GLY A 30 -3.10 -7.29 9.82
N PHE A 31 -2.73 -6.81 8.63
CA PHE A 31 -1.85 -5.68 8.41
C PHE A 31 -2.48 -4.60 7.51
N GLY A 32 -3.55 -4.96 6.78
CA GLY A 32 -4.27 -4.01 5.91
C GLY A 32 -4.87 -2.86 6.71
N SER A 33 -4.70 -1.64 6.20
CA SER A 33 -5.26 -0.43 6.79
C SER A 33 -6.76 -0.31 6.50
N PRO A 34 -7.54 0.35 7.38
CA PRO A 34 -8.94 0.63 7.12
C PRO A 34 -9.10 1.59 5.93
N GLN A 35 -10.18 1.41 5.18
CA GLN A 35 -10.58 2.31 4.10
C GLN A 35 -11.90 2.98 4.46
N PHE A 36 -11.98 4.29 4.24
CA PHE A 36 -13.07 5.13 4.71
C PHE A 36 -13.97 5.61 3.58
N THR A 37 -15.25 5.72 3.90
CA THR A 37 -16.23 6.55 3.19
C THR A 37 -16.70 7.66 4.15
N GLU A 38 -17.69 8.46 3.74
CA GLU A 38 -18.21 9.54 4.62
C GLU A 38 -18.77 9.03 5.95
N GLU A 39 -19.36 7.82 5.99
CA GLU A 39 -20.10 7.31 7.14
C GLU A 39 -19.57 5.98 7.70
N ARG A 40 -18.66 5.32 6.99
CA ARG A 40 -18.26 3.95 7.31
C ARG A 40 -16.78 3.73 7.05
N PHE A 41 -16.24 2.71 7.72
CA PHE A 41 -14.94 2.16 7.34
C PHE A 41 -15.02 0.64 7.13
N TYR A 42 -14.08 0.15 6.33
CA TYR A 42 -13.96 -1.24 5.92
C TYR A 42 -12.55 -1.72 6.19
N ILE A 43 -12.44 -2.91 6.78
CA ILE A 43 -11.14 -3.46 7.17
C ILE A 43 -11.16 -4.98 7.05
N THR A 44 -10.07 -5.55 6.53
CA THR A 44 -9.92 -7.00 6.43
C THR A 44 -9.34 -7.61 7.70
N GLY A 45 -9.59 -8.89 7.94
CA GLY A 45 -9.02 -9.64 9.05
C GLY A 45 -8.95 -11.13 8.75
N GLU A 46 -8.09 -11.88 9.44
CA GLU A 46 -8.00 -13.32 9.32
C GLU A 46 -8.37 -13.99 10.64
N VAL A 47 -9.33 -14.93 10.57
CA VAL A 47 -9.74 -15.77 11.69
C VAL A 47 -9.83 -17.21 11.19
N ASP A 48 -9.17 -18.13 11.89
CA ASP A 48 -9.18 -19.57 11.58
C ASP A 48 -8.85 -19.89 10.11
N SER A 49 -7.88 -19.17 9.56
CA SER A 49 -7.44 -19.28 8.16
C SER A 49 -8.47 -18.81 7.12
N LEU A 50 -9.49 -18.08 7.54
CA LEU A 50 -10.46 -17.43 6.67
C LEU A 50 -10.23 -15.92 6.64
N SER A 51 -10.30 -15.35 5.45
CA SER A 51 -10.30 -13.91 5.24
C SER A 51 -11.70 -13.35 5.47
N LEU A 52 -11.78 -12.27 6.21
CA LEU A 52 -13.01 -11.56 6.56
C LEU A 52 -12.91 -10.12 6.08
N LEU A 53 -14.02 -9.56 5.60
CA LEU A 53 -14.20 -8.12 5.44
C LEU A 53 -15.24 -7.65 6.47
N HIS A 54 -14.85 -6.67 7.25
CA HIS A 54 -15.71 -6.02 8.25
C HIS A 54 -16.10 -4.64 7.78
N CYS A 55 -17.34 -4.24 8.08
CA CYS A 55 -17.84 -2.88 7.94
C CYS A 55 -18.28 -2.34 9.30
N TYR A 56 -17.86 -1.13 9.61
CA TYR A 56 -18.18 -0.40 10.83
C TYR A 56 -18.68 1.01 10.49
N ASP A 57 -19.44 1.62 11.40
CA ASP A 57 -19.64 3.06 11.42
C ASP A 57 -18.39 3.79 11.96
N LEU A 58 -18.38 5.12 11.93
CA LEU A 58 -17.23 5.91 12.37
C LEU A 58 -17.06 5.92 13.91
N GLU A 59 -18.06 5.48 14.65
CA GLU A 59 -18.06 5.31 16.10
C GLU A 59 -17.52 3.93 16.53
N GLY A 60 -17.19 3.05 15.56
CA GLY A 60 -16.63 1.70 15.80
C GLY A 60 -17.69 0.63 16.06
N ASN A 61 -18.97 0.88 15.75
CA ASN A 61 -20.00 -0.15 15.83
C ASN A 61 -20.01 -1.01 14.57
N LYS A 62 -19.98 -2.34 14.73
CA LYS A 62 -20.01 -3.27 13.61
C LYS A 62 -21.37 -3.24 12.91
N LEU A 63 -21.38 -2.99 11.59
CA LEU A 63 -22.58 -2.99 10.78
C LEU A 63 -22.81 -4.36 10.11
N TRP A 64 -21.77 -4.93 9.50
CA TRP A 64 -21.81 -6.25 8.89
C TRP A 64 -20.39 -6.85 8.74
N GLN A 65 -20.34 -8.12 8.39
CA GLN A 65 -19.13 -8.87 8.12
C GLN A 65 -19.39 -9.91 7.03
N THR A 66 -18.43 -10.09 6.12
CA THR A 66 -18.49 -11.10 5.05
C THR A 66 -17.22 -11.97 5.09
N THR A 67 -17.40 -13.29 4.95
CA THR A 67 -16.29 -14.23 4.78
C THR A 67 -15.93 -14.32 3.30
N LEU A 68 -14.64 -14.11 2.98
CA LEU A 68 -14.11 -14.09 1.61
C LEU A 68 -13.47 -15.41 1.16
N GLY A 69 -13.36 -16.40 2.04
CA GLY A 69 -12.66 -17.64 1.77
C GLY A 69 -11.32 -17.76 2.49
N LYS A 70 -10.42 -18.59 1.97
CA LYS A 70 -9.13 -18.86 2.63
C LYS A 70 -8.20 -17.66 2.60
N GLU A 71 -7.41 -17.53 3.69
CA GLU A 71 -6.35 -16.53 3.81
C GLU A 71 -4.96 -17.19 3.86
N TRP A 72 -3.92 -16.44 3.51
CA TRP A 72 -2.54 -16.88 3.61
C TRP A 72 -2.08 -16.92 5.07
N VAL A 73 -1.66 -18.10 5.54
CA VAL A 73 -1.22 -18.32 6.93
C VAL A 73 0.15 -18.99 7.04
N THR A 74 0.81 -19.25 5.92
CA THR A 74 2.12 -19.94 5.88
C THR A 74 3.23 -19.07 6.47
N SER A 75 3.22 -17.78 6.17
CA SER A 75 4.19 -16.80 6.69
C SER A 75 3.48 -15.50 7.02
N TYR A 76 3.81 -14.88 8.13
CA TYR A 76 3.13 -13.67 8.62
C TYR A 76 1.60 -13.79 8.53
N PRO A 77 0.97 -14.72 9.27
CA PRO A 77 -0.47 -14.97 9.20
C PRO A 77 -1.29 -13.70 9.41
N GLY A 78 -2.28 -13.47 8.55
CA GLY A 78 -3.17 -12.32 8.62
C GLY A 78 -3.48 -11.70 7.26
N SER A 79 -4.64 -11.06 7.15
CA SER A 79 -5.04 -10.36 5.93
C SER A 79 -4.17 -9.11 5.70
N ARG A 80 -3.82 -8.85 4.44
CA ARG A 80 -2.86 -7.80 4.09
C ARG A 80 -3.39 -6.80 3.07
N SER A 81 -4.28 -7.23 2.20
CA SER A 81 -4.90 -6.36 1.19
C SER A 81 -5.87 -5.37 1.85
N ALA A 82 -5.75 -4.11 1.50
CA ALA A 82 -6.75 -3.10 1.83
C ALA A 82 -7.90 -3.15 0.79
N PRO A 83 -9.17 -3.01 1.20
CA PRO A 83 -10.28 -2.98 0.27
C PRO A 83 -10.25 -1.69 -0.57
N THR A 84 -10.61 -1.77 -1.85
CA THR A 84 -10.81 -0.61 -2.72
C THR A 84 -12.31 -0.34 -2.88
N ILE A 85 -12.74 0.89 -2.59
CA ILE A 85 -14.14 1.27 -2.59
C ILE A 85 -14.41 2.20 -3.78
N THR A 86 -15.35 1.83 -4.63
CA THR A 86 -15.73 2.65 -5.79
C THR A 86 -17.23 2.55 -6.05
N GLY A 87 -17.96 3.66 -5.89
CA GLY A 87 -19.43 3.68 -6.02
C GLY A 87 -20.09 2.75 -5.01
N ASP A 88 -20.90 1.82 -5.49
CA ASP A 88 -21.63 0.86 -4.67
C ASP A 88 -20.88 -0.45 -4.42
N TYR A 89 -19.61 -0.55 -4.84
CA TYR A 89 -18.84 -1.78 -4.81
C TYR A 89 -17.58 -1.67 -3.97
N ILE A 90 -17.18 -2.81 -3.42
CA ILE A 90 -15.91 -3.03 -2.72
C ILE A 90 -15.16 -4.13 -3.45
N TYR A 91 -13.91 -3.86 -3.80
CA TYR A 91 -12.99 -4.85 -4.38
C TYR A 91 -11.94 -5.20 -3.34
N VAL A 92 -11.77 -6.48 -3.08
CA VAL A 92 -10.85 -6.94 -2.03
C VAL A 92 -10.20 -8.26 -2.40
N GLY A 93 -8.87 -8.32 -2.24
CA GLY A 93 -8.09 -9.52 -2.41
C GLY A 93 -7.86 -10.25 -1.10
N THR A 94 -7.61 -11.56 -1.17
CA THR A 94 -7.10 -12.36 -0.06
C THR A 94 -5.62 -12.64 -0.22
N GLY A 95 -4.93 -13.06 0.81
CA GLY A 95 -3.54 -13.52 0.71
C GLY A 95 -3.37 -14.78 -0.14
N MET A 96 -4.47 -15.48 -0.44
CA MET A 96 -4.50 -16.56 -1.43
C MET A 96 -4.69 -16.04 -2.87
N GLY A 97 -4.71 -14.72 -3.09
CA GLY A 97 -4.78 -14.08 -4.41
C GLY A 97 -6.17 -14.07 -5.04
N ASN A 98 -7.20 -14.57 -4.37
CA ASN A 98 -8.57 -14.50 -4.86
C ASN A 98 -9.10 -13.07 -4.77
N LEU A 99 -9.79 -12.61 -5.81
CA LEU A 99 -10.36 -11.27 -5.89
C LEU A 99 -11.89 -11.35 -5.77
N TYR A 100 -12.45 -10.50 -4.93
CA TYR A 100 -13.89 -10.40 -4.65
C TYR A 100 -14.42 -9.01 -4.97
N CYS A 101 -15.60 -8.95 -5.57
CA CYS A 101 -16.44 -7.75 -5.64
C CYS A 101 -17.67 -7.95 -4.77
N LEU A 102 -17.88 -7.02 -3.86
CA LEU A 102 -19.00 -7.06 -2.90
C LEU A 102 -19.85 -5.80 -3.05
N ASN A 103 -21.13 -5.91 -2.72
CA ASN A 103 -22.01 -4.78 -2.54
C ASN A 103 -21.61 -4.01 -1.26
N ARG A 104 -21.40 -2.71 -1.39
CA ARG A 104 -20.95 -1.86 -0.29
C ARG A 104 -22.00 -1.72 0.82
N ALA A 105 -23.30 -1.83 0.50
CA ALA A 105 -24.36 -1.61 1.45
C ALA A 105 -24.43 -2.69 2.53
N ASP A 106 -24.26 -3.96 2.13
CA ASP A 106 -24.52 -5.13 2.97
C ASP A 106 -23.44 -6.22 2.94
N GLY A 107 -22.38 -6.03 2.12
CA GLY A 107 -21.29 -6.99 1.97
C GLY A 107 -21.65 -8.25 1.19
N SER A 108 -22.80 -8.28 0.49
CA SER A 108 -23.18 -9.42 -0.35
C SER A 108 -22.26 -9.58 -1.56
N LEU A 109 -21.97 -10.83 -1.93
CA LEU A 109 -21.11 -11.15 -3.06
C LEU A 109 -21.79 -10.77 -4.38
N VAL A 110 -21.07 -10.01 -5.22
CA VAL A 110 -21.45 -9.72 -6.61
C VAL A 110 -20.77 -10.69 -7.56
N TRP A 111 -19.45 -10.80 -7.48
CA TRP A 111 -18.66 -11.79 -8.20
C TRP A 111 -17.34 -12.07 -7.48
N SER A 112 -16.70 -13.18 -7.83
CA SER A 112 -15.36 -13.51 -7.38
C SER A 112 -14.55 -14.16 -8.51
N ARG A 113 -13.23 -14.06 -8.41
CA ARG A 113 -12.26 -14.76 -9.27
C ARG A 113 -11.29 -15.55 -8.43
N ASP A 114 -11.07 -16.78 -8.82
CA ASP A 114 -10.10 -17.66 -8.19
C ASP A 114 -8.70 -17.42 -8.78
N PHE A 115 -7.72 -17.30 -7.90
CA PHE A 115 -6.35 -17.02 -8.30
C PHE A 115 -5.73 -18.16 -9.14
N LYS A 116 -5.99 -19.40 -8.78
CA LYS A 116 -5.42 -20.56 -9.44
C LYS A 116 -6.23 -21.02 -10.64
N ASP A 117 -7.54 -21.14 -10.46
CA ASP A 117 -8.42 -21.72 -11.46
C ASP A 117 -8.68 -20.75 -12.63
N ASP A 118 -8.88 -19.47 -12.34
CA ASP A 118 -9.16 -18.47 -13.38
C ASP A 118 -7.89 -17.91 -14.03
N PHE A 119 -6.78 -17.75 -13.26
CA PHE A 119 -5.61 -17.03 -13.75
C PHE A 119 -4.31 -17.85 -13.77
N GLN A 120 -4.29 -19.07 -13.26
CA GLN A 120 -3.08 -19.88 -13.11
C GLN A 120 -1.99 -19.15 -12.29
N GLY A 121 -2.42 -18.30 -11.35
CA GLY A 121 -1.58 -17.39 -10.58
C GLY A 121 -0.43 -18.09 -9.85
N VAL A 122 0.66 -17.36 -9.65
CA VAL A 122 1.89 -17.85 -9.00
C VAL A 122 2.12 -17.09 -7.70
N TYR A 123 2.28 -17.81 -6.59
CA TYR A 123 2.46 -17.17 -5.28
C TYR A 123 3.88 -16.63 -5.10
N PRO A 124 4.02 -15.38 -4.64
CA PRO A 124 5.27 -14.91 -4.07
C PRO A 124 5.47 -15.55 -2.68
N LEU A 125 6.67 -15.36 -2.08
CA LEU A 125 7.07 -16.00 -0.82
C LEU A 125 6.08 -15.80 0.34
N HIS A 126 5.44 -14.63 0.40
CA HIS A 126 4.56 -14.24 1.51
C HIS A 126 3.07 -14.19 1.13
N GLY A 127 2.66 -14.82 0.04
CA GLY A 127 1.29 -14.75 -0.46
C GLY A 127 0.98 -13.43 -1.16
N HIS A 128 -0.24 -13.31 -1.67
CA HIS A 128 -0.67 -12.12 -2.42
C HIS A 128 -1.06 -10.97 -1.47
N SER A 129 -0.75 -9.72 -1.83
CA SER A 129 -1.05 -8.56 -0.97
C SER A 129 -1.50 -7.30 -1.71
N GLU A 130 -1.70 -7.38 -3.02
CA GLU A 130 -2.14 -6.27 -3.83
C GLU A 130 -3.53 -5.74 -3.37
N ALA A 131 -3.72 -4.43 -3.40
CA ALA A 131 -5.03 -3.80 -3.38
C ALA A 131 -5.45 -3.52 -4.83
N ALA A 132 -6.69 -3.87 -5.19
CA ALA A 132 -7.18 -3.69 -6.54
C ALA A 132 -7.19 -2.21 -6.96
N VAL A 133 -6.82 -1.93 -8.21
CA VAL A 133 -6.93 -0.59 -8.80
C VAL A 133 -8.14 -0.56 -9.73
N VAL A 134 -8.99 0.47 -9.59
CA VAL A 134 -10.23 0.61 -10.36
C VAL A 134 -10.16 1.88 -11.22
N TRP A 135 -10.48 1.73 -12.51
CA TRP A 135 -10.61 2.85 -13.44
C TRP A 135 -11.71 2.57 -14.48
N GLY A 136 -12.62 3.52 -14.66
CA GLY A 136 -13.73 3.37 -15.59
C GLY A 136 -14.59 2.15 -15.25
N ASP A 137 -14.70 1.22 -16.20
CA ASP A 137 -15.39 -0.07 -16.04
C ASP A 137 -14.43 -1.23 -15.75
N ARG A 138 -13.17 -0.95 -15.40
CA ARG A 138 -12.11 -1.94 -15.18
C ARG A 138 -11.67 -2.02 -13.73
N VAL A 139 -11.30 -3.22 -13.31
CA VAL A 139 -10.48 -3.48 -12.14
C VAL A 139 -9.21 -4.22 -12.58
N PHE A 140 -8.05 -3.69 -12.19
CA PHE A 140 -6.75 -4.27 -12.50
C PHE A 140 -6.28 -5.17 -11.37
N TRP A 141 -5.66 -6.27 -11.74
CA TRP A 141 -5.12 -7.28 -10.82
C TRP A 141 -3.87 -7.92 -11.39
N THR A 142 -2.92 -8.30 -10.53
CA THR A 142 -1.64 -8.89 -10.94
C THR A 142 -1.53 -10.32 -10.38
N PRO A 143 -2.14 -11.33 -11.02
CA PRO A 143 -2.03 -12.72 -10.56
C PRO A 143 -0.62 -13.29 -10.68
N GLY A 144 0.18 -12.78 -11.61
CA GLY A 144 1.46 -13.38 -11.99
C GLY A 144 1.29 -14.62 -12.86
N GLY A 145 2.42 -15.14 -13.37
CA GLY A 145 2.44 -16.33 -14.23
C GLY A 145 2.47 -16.00 -15.72
N GLU A 146 2.63 -17.05 -16.53
CA GLU A 146 3.01 -16.92 -17.95
C GLU A 146 1.90 -16.39 -18.88
N THR A 147 0.63 -16.50 -18.51
CA THR A 147 -0.50 -16.15 -19.37
C THR A 147 -1.26 -14.93 -18.85
N PHE A 148 -1.54 -14.92 -17.57
CA PHE A 148 -2.37 -13.91 -16.90
C PHE A 148 -1.53 -13.12 -15.90
N ASN A 149 -0.33 -12.70 -16.32
CA ASN A 149 0.58 -11.98 -15.42
C ASN A 149 -0.05 -10.72 -14.86
N VAL A 150 -0.69 -9.93 -15.75
CA VAL A 150 -1.50 -8.75 -15.40
C VAL A 150 -2.84 -8.86 -16.15
N VAL A 151 -3.95 -8.55 -15.47
CA VAL A 151 -5.29 -8.63 -16.05
C VAL A 151 -6.09 -7.35 -15.76
N ALA A 152 -6.99 -7.01 -16.69
CA ALA A 152 -8.11 -6.13 -16.42
C ALA A 152 -9.41 -6.92 -16.54
N LEU A 153 -10.26 -6.78 -15.53
CA LEU A 153 -11.57 -7.39 -15.48
C LEU A 153 -12.65 -6.32 -15.55
N ASN A 154 -13.80 -6.65 -16.11
CA ASN A 154 -14.97 -5.81 -15.98
C ASN A 154 -15.36 -5.73 -14.49
N ARG A 155 -15.36 -4.54 -13.94
CA ARG A 155 -15.57 -4.36 -12.50
C ARG A 155 -16.96 -4.78 -12.01
N PHE A 156 -17.97 -4.83 -12.90
CA PHE A 156 -19.35 -5.18 -12.55
C PHE A 156 -19.64 -6.68 -12.66
N THR A 157 -18.95 -7.38 -13.60
CA THR A 157 -19.20 -8.80 -13.88
C THR A 157 -18.03 -9.70 -13.52
N GLY A 158 -16.83 -9.15 -13.34
CA GLY A 158 -15.59 -9.89 -13.15
C GLY A 158 -15.07 -10.57 -14.42
N GLU A 159 -15.71 -10.38 -15.59
CA GLU A 159 -15.25 -10.95 -16.85
C GLU A 159 -13.93 -10.33 -17.31
N LEU A 160 -13.08 -11.16 -17.91
CA LEU A 160 -11.79 -10.73 -18.46
C LEU A 160 -12.00 -9.74 -19.61
N ILE A 161 -11.40 -8.57 -19.54
CA ILE A 161 -11.34 -7.60 -20.64
C ILE A 161 -10.07 -7.81 -21.44
N TRP A 162 -8.93 -7.82 -20.77
CA TRP A 162 -7.63 -8.12 -21.38
C TRP A 162 -6.68 -8.79 -20.36
N SER A 163 -5.68 -9.49 -20.88
CA SER A 163 -4.55 -9.99 -20.11
C SER A 163 -3.24 -9.67 -20.84
N ASN A 164 -2.18 -9.53 -20.05
CA ASN A 164 -0.82 -9.39 -20.56
C ASN A 164 0.08 -10.43 -19.87
N PRO A 165 0.91 -11.18 -20.62
CA PRO A 165 1.81 -12.19 -20.05
C PRO A 165 3.00 -11.60 -19.30
N GLY A 166 3.26 -10.28 -19.44
CA GLY A 166 4.42 -9.63 -18.84
C GLY A 166 5.71 -10.39 -19.11
N PHE A 167 6.43 -10.73 -18.06
CA PHE A 167 7.62 -11.59 -18.12
C PHE A 167 7.38 -12.98 -17.49
N GLY A 168 6.13 -13.35 -17.23
CA GLY A 168 5.80 -14.65 -16.62
C GLY A 168 6.13 -14.73 -15.12
N GLU A 169 6.45 -13.63 -14.48
CA GLU A 169 6.89 -13.55 -13.09
C GLU A 169 5.70 -13.63 -12.12
N TYR A 170 5.99 -13.95 -10.85
CA TYR A 170 4.99 -13.80 -9.78
C TYR A 170 4.80 -12.31 -9.42
N PRO A 171 3.67 -11.94 -8.78
CA PRO A 171 3.36 -10.55 -8.46
C PRO A 171 4.30 -9.97 -7.41
N GLY A 172 4.46 -8.65 -7.40
CA GLY A 172 4.97 -7.91 -6.27
C GLY A 172 4.01 -7.93 -5.06
N TYR A 173 4.32 -7.17 -4.03
CA TYR A 173 3.49 -7.08 -2.82
C TYR A 173 2.74 -5.73 -2.70
N ASN A 174 2.90 -4.87 -3.67
CA ASN A 174 2.37 -3.51 -3.69
C ASN A 174 1.07 -3.41 -4.50
N PRO A 175 0.20 -2.47 -4.17
CA PRO A 175 -0.86 -2.08 -5.09
C PRO A 175 -0.27 -1.40 -6.32
N GLY A 176 -0.86 -1.65 -7.49
CA GLY A 176 -0.55 -0.92 -8.70
C GLY A 176 -0.91 0.57 -8.60
N ALA A 177 -0.51 1.35 -9.56
CA ALA A 177 -0.85 2.75 -9.71
C ALA A 177 -1.47 3.02 -11.08
N LEU A 178 -2.36 4.01 -11.16
CA LEU A 178 -2.88 4.50 -12.44
C LEU A 178 -2.31 5.89 -12.71
N ILE A 179 -1.63 6.03 -13.85
CA ILE A 179 -1.14 7.30 -14.36
C ILE A 179 -2.10 7.80 -15.42
N SER A 180 -2.54 9.03 -15.30
CA SER A 180 -3.42 9.68 -16.28
C SER A 180 -2.67 10.79 -16.99
N LEU A 181 -2.46 10.61 -18.29
CA LEU A 181 -1.88 11.60 -19.20
C LEU A 181 -2.97 12.10 -20.17
N PRO A 182 -2.76 13.22 -20.86
CA PRO A 182 -3.64 13.63 -21.93
C PRO A 182 -3.72 12.55 -23.04
N GLY A 183 -4.88 11.92 -23.18
CA GLY A 183 -5.14 10.89 -24.21
C GLY A 183 -4.64 9.48 -23.90
N ARG A 184 -4.06 9.22 -22.73
CA ARG A 184 -3.61 7.87 -22.34
C ARG A 184 -3.71 7.67 -20.83
N HIS A 185 -4.14 6.46 -20.45
CA HIS A 185 -4.05 5.98 -19.06
C HIS A 185 -3.12 4.77 -18.99
N ILE A 186 -2.24 4.74 -18.00
CA ILE A 186 -1.24 3.69 -17.86
C ILE A 186 -1.44 3.02 -16.52
N PHE A 187 -1.67 1.72 -16.53
CA PHE A 187 -1.62 0.91 -15.33
C PHE A 187 -0.17 0.50 -15.07
N VAL A 188 0.35 0.85 -13.90
CA VAL A 188 1.72 0.57 -13.50
C VAL A 188 1.69 -0.42 -12.34
N THR A 189 2.38 -1.54 -12.48
CA THR A 189 2.47 -2.57 -11.43
C THR A 189 3.86 -3.19 -11.38
N PHE A 190 4.20 -3.74 -10.21
CA PHE A 190 5.40 -4.56 -10.07
C PHE A 190 5.06 -6.04 -10.22
N THR A 191 5.92 -6.72 -10.95
CA THR A 191 6.15 -8.16 -10.80
C THR A 191 7.43 -8.38 -10.01
N ALA A 192 7.86 -9.62 -9.85
CA ALA A 192 9.01 -9.95 -9.01
C ALA A 192 10.27 -9.13 -9.31
N TYR A 193 10.57 -8.91 -10.59
CA TYR A 193 11.83 -8.27 -11.00
C TYR A 193 11.65 -7.08 -11.92
N HIS A 194 10.41 -6.79 -12.34
CA HIS A 194 10.12 -5.70 -13.25
C HIS A 194 9.01 -4.78 -12.73
N LEU A 195 9.15 -3.50 -13.03
CA LEU A 195 8.08 -2.54 -13.05
C LEU A 195 7.54 -2.51 -14.48
N LEU A 196 6.22 -2.65 -14.64
CA LEU A 196 5.53 -2.69 -15.93
C LEU A 196 4.62 -1.49 -16.07
N GLY A 197 4.63 -0.84 -17.22
CA GLY A 197 3.64 0.16 -17.61
C GLY A 197 2.81 -0.37 -18.77
N LEU A 198 1.52 -0.58 -18.53
CA LEU A 198 0.58 -1.12 -19.51
C LEU A 198 -0.45 -0.06 -19.89
N ASP A 199 -0.79 0.02 -21.16
CA ASP A 199 -1.96 0.78 -21.58
C ASP A 199 -3.21 0.26 -20.87
N ALA A 200 -3.87 1.11 -20.08
CA ALA A 200 -4.98 0.69 -19.23
C ALA A 200 -6.22 0.26 -20.02
N GLU A 201 -6.33 0.69 -21.28
CA GLU A 201 -7.45 0.36 -22.16
C GLU A 201 -7.27 -0.97 -22.86
N THR A 202 -6.06 -1.23 -23.36
CA THR A 202 -5.77 -2.35 -24.25
C THR A 202 -4.98 -3.48 -23.60
N GLY A 203 -4.27 -3.20 -22.50
CA GLY A 203 -3.32 -4.12 -21.87
C GLY A 203 -1.99 -4.25 -22.60
N GLU A 204 -1.73 -3.42 -23.61
CA GLU A 204 -0.43 -3.39 -24.30
C GLU A 204 0.68 -2.98 -23.33
N LEU A 205 1.78 -3.73 -23.33
CA LEU A 205 2.98 -3.37 -22.56
C LEU A 205 3.69 -2.21 -23.28
N LEU A 206 3.62 -1.02 -22.70
CA LEU A 206 4.24 0.18 -23.25
C LEU A 206 5.74 0.22 -22.95
N TRP A 207 6.08 -0.09 -21.70
CA TRP A 207 7.46 -0.12 -21.21
C TRP A 207 7.60 -1.05 -20.01
N SER A 208 8.83 -1.44 -19.79
CA SER A 208 9.24 -2.16 -18.58
C SER A 208 10.54 -1.60 -18.04
N HIS A 209 10.74 -1.75 -16.74
CA HIS A 209 11.97 -1.37 -16.06
C HIS A 209 12.42 -2.47 -15.12
N GLU A 210 13.65 -2.94 -15.29
CA GLU A 210 14.23 -3.95 -14.40
C GLU A 210 14.56 -3.32 -13.05
N GLN A 211 13.77 -3.68 -12.04
CA GLN A 211 13.87 -3.05 -10.72
C GLN A 211 14.86 -3.74 -9.78
N THR A 212 15.28 -4.96 -10.10
CA THR A 212 16.19 -5.74 -9.25
C THR A 212 17.65 -5.57 -9.64
N SER A 213 18.54 -5.57 -8.64
CA SER A 213 19.98 -5.65 -8.82
C SER A 213 20.53 -7.08 -8.94
N TYR A 214 19.67 -8.09 -8.72
CA TYR A 214 20.04 -9.50 -8.82
C TYR A 214 20.13 -9.95 -10.28
N PRO A 215 21.26 -10.52 -10.72
CA PRO A 215 21.38 -11.05 -12.07
C PRO A 215 20.43 -12.24 -12.28
N PRO A 216 19.94 -12.48 -13.51
CA PRO A 216 18.90 -13.48 -13.79
C PRO A 216 19.17 -14.87 -13.22
N GLU A 217 20.43 -15.33 -13.27
CA GLU A 217 20.84 -16.65 -12.78
C GLU A 217 20.79 -16.81 -11.25
N LYS A 218 20.62 -15.71 -10.51
CA LYS A 218 20.50 -15.69 -9.04
C LYS A 218 19.08 -15.38 -8.57
N ARG A 219 18.15 -15.16 -9.48
CA ARG A 219 16.76 -14.82 -9.15
C ARG A 219 16.01 -16.05 -8.68
N THR A 220 15.54 -16.02 -7.46
CA THR A 220 14.68 -17.04 -6.86
C THR A 220 13.66 -16.34 -5.97
N VAL A 221 12.55 -17.01 -5.69
CA VAL A 221 11.51 -16.48 -4.79
C VAL A 221 12.12 -16.09 -3.44
N GLY A 222 11.98 -14.84 -3.04
CA GLY A 222 12.54 -14.27 -1.80
C GLY A 222 13.89 -13.57 -1.97
N TYR A 223 14.38 -13.42 -3.21
CA TYR A 223 15.67 -12.74 -3.48
C TYR A 223 15.53 -11.73 -4.62
N GLY A 224 15.63 -10.46 -4.30
CA GLY A 224 15.52 -9.34 -5.24
C GLY A 224 14.10 -8.99 -5.69
N ASP A 225 13.11 -9.61 -5.07
CA ASP A 225 11.69 -9.53 -5.42
C ASP A 225 10.85 -8.82 -4.34
N THR A 226 11.48 -8.31 -3.27
CA THR A 226 10.77 -7.77 -2.13
C THR A 226 10.54 -6.28 -2.27
N HIS A 227 9.35 -5.91 -2.77
CA HIS A 227 8.88 -4.54 -2.84
C HIS A 227 7.38 -4.49 -2.58
N ALA A 228 7.04 -3.79 -1.50
CA ALA A 228 5.66 -3.55 -1.10
C ALA A 228 5.30 -2.05 -1.14
N ASN A 229 6.22 -1.18 -1.58
CA ASN A 229 5.99 0.24 -1.72
C ASN A 229 5.42 0.57 -3.11
N SER A 230 4.34 1.34 -3.15
CA SER A 230 3.73 1.79 -4.41
C SER A 230 4.62 2.80 -5.13
N VAL A 231 4.46 2.86 -6.45
CA VAL A 231 5.04 3.92 -7.28
C VAL A 231 4.35 5.25 -7.00
N ILE A 232 5.13 6.32 -6.91
CA ILE A 232 4.64 7.70 -6.90
C ILE A 232 4.84 8.29 -8.30
N PHE A 233 3.81 8.90 -8.86
CA PHE A 233 3.91 9.67 -10.10
C PHE A 233 3.65 11.14 -9.80
N GLN A 234 4.59 12.01 -10.16
CA GLN A 234 4.46 13.45 -10.04
C GLN A 234 5.25 14.15 -11.15
N GLU A 235 4.60 15.09 -11.85
CA GLU A 235 5.23 15.97 -12.85
C GLU A 235 6.06 15.25 -13.92
N GLY A 236 5.57 14.11 -14.42
CA GLY A 236 6.24 13.32 -15.44
C GLY A 236 7.30 12.36 -14.93
N SER A 237 7.54 12.32 -13.64
CA SER A 237 8.51 11.40 -13.02
C SER A 237 7.82 10.34 -12.16
N LEU A 238 8.35 9.13 -12.20
CA LEU A 238 7.98 8.04 -11.29
C LEU A 238 9.09 7.84 -10.26
N TYR A 239 8.68 7.59 -9.04
CA TYR A 239 9.59 7.30 -7.92
C TYR A 239 9.15 6.02 -7.23
N TYR A 240 10.11 5.18 -6.87
CA TYR A 240 9.86 4.05 -6.00
C TYR A 240 11.08 3.73 -5.14
N VAL A 241 10.86 3.00 -4.05
CA VAL A 241 11.93 2.44 -3.22
C VAL A 241 11.61 0.97 -2.96
N ALA A 242 12.55 0.09 -3.27
CA ALA A 242 12.42 -1.35 -3.14
C ALA A 242 13.45 -1.93 -2.17
N GLY A 243 13.16 -3.12 -1.64
CA GLY A 243 14.04 -3.86 -0.75
C GLY A 243 15.13 -4.65 -1.46
N ASP A 244 15.82 -5.51 -0.71
CA ASP A 244 16.89 -6.41 -1.19
C ASP A 244 18.06 -5.69 -1.90
N GLY A 245 18.35 -4.44 -1.49
CA GLY A 245 19.44 -3.65 -2.09
C GLY A 245 19.11 -3.07 -3.47
N ASN A 246 17.84 -3.12 -3.90
CA ASN A 246 17.40 -2.51 -5.16
C ASN A 246 17.35 -0.99 -5.07
N GLY A 247 17.03 -0.46 -3.88
CA GLY A 247 17.17 0.95 -3.55
C GLY A 247 16.05 1.85 -4.03
N GLY A 248 16.32 3.15 -3.97
CA GLY A 248 15.47 4.21 -4.51
C GLY A 248 15.76 4.47 -5.97
N VAL A 249 14.73 4.78 -6.76
CA VAL A 249 14.83 4.99 -8.21
C VAL A 249 13.92 6.15 -8.63
N ARG A 250 14.40 6.97 -9.55
CA ARG A 250 13.61 7.90 -10.35
C ARG A 250 13.65 7.51 -11.81
N LEU A 251 12.48 7.45 -12.42
CA LEU A 251 12.28 7.26 -13.85
C LEU A 251 11.52 8.47 -14.40
N ASP A 252 11.96 9.03 -15.52
CA ASP A 252 11.20 10.04 -16.24
C ASP A 252 10.37 9.38 -17.34
N LEU A 253 9.09 9.73 -17.40
CA LEU A 253 8.11 9.24 -18.37
C LEU A 253 8.03 10.21 -19.54
N SER A 254 8.04 9.71 -20.78
CA SER A 254 7.79 10.53 -21.96
C SER A 254 6.40 11.18 -21.90
N GLY A 255 6.24 12.32 -22.56
CA GLY A 255 4.99 13.10 -22.52
C GLY A 255 3.76 12.34 -23.03
N ASP A 256 3.94 11.35 -23.91
CA ASP A 256 2.90 10.46 -24.43
C ASP A 256 2.79 9.13 -23.63
N GLY A 257 3.66 8.92 -22.64
CA GLY A 257 3.66 7.76 -21.77
C GLY A 257 4.18 6.46 -22.40
N SER A 258 4.82 6.53 -23.58
CA SER A 258 5.28 5.33 -24.29
C SER A 258 6.66 4.83 -23.87
N GLU A 259 7.45 5.68 -23.23
CA GLU A 259 8.84 5.37 -22.86
C GLU A 259 9.18 5.88 -21.46
N ILE A 260 10.13 5.19 -20.80
CA ILE A 260 10.72 5.61 -19.52
C ILE A 260 12.24 5.68 -19.63
N THR A 261 12.83 6.57 -18.84
CA THR A 261 14.28 6.73 -18.72
C THR A 261 14.69 6.76 -17.26
N GLU A 262 15.61 5.90 -16.83
CA GLU A 262 16.17 5.96 -15.48
C GLU A 262 17.05 7.21 -15.35
N VAL A 263 16.70 8.09 -14.40
CA VAL A 263 17.44 9.32 -14.10
C VAL A 263 18.48 9.07 -13.04
N TRP A 264 18.08 8.42 -11.96
CA TRP A 264 19.00 8.00 -10.90
C TRP A 264 18.51 6.71 -10.22
N ARG A 265 19.48 5.96 -9.70
CA ARG A 265 19.29 4.82 -8.80
C ARG A 265 20.25 4.95 -7.63
N ASN A 266 19.74 4.79 -6.41
CA ASN A 266 20.56 4.79 -5.21
C ASN A 266 20.29 3.54 -4.36
N PRO A 267 21.16 2.53 -4.39
CA PRO A 267 21.02 1.28 -3.65
C PRO A 267 21.15 1.44 -2.14
N GLY A 268 21.56 2.62 -1.64
CA GLY A 268 21.65 2.91 -0.21
C GLY A 268 20.29 3.02 0.50
N PHE A 269 19.19 3.11 -0.25
CA PHE A 269 17.84 3.21 0.30
C PHE A 269 17.11 1.89 0.15
N ASP A 270 17.24 1.03 1.13
CA ASP A 270 16.66 -0.31 1.14
C ASP A 270 15.37 -0.31 1.97
N SER A 271 14.21 -0.44 1.32
CA SER A 271 12.89 -0.44 1.97
C SER A 271 11.98 -1.52 1.41
N PHE A 272 11.70 -2.55 2.21
CA PHE A 272 10.75 -3.60 1.83
C PHE A 272 9.32 -3.11 1.88
N MET A 273 8.96 -2.37 2.92
CA MET A 273 7.62 -1.88 3.18
C MET A 273 7.70 -0.60 4.04
N GLY A 274 6.58 0.08 4.23
CA GLY A 274 6.48 1.25 5.09
C GLY A 274 6.03 2.50 4.36
N GLY A 275 5.89 2.39 3.04
CA GLY A 275 5.46 3.49 2.19
C GLY A 275 6.58 4.48 1.85
N VAL A 276 6.24 5.28 0.86
CA VAL A 276 7.07 6.41 0.42
C VAL A 276 6.13 7.60 0.24
N VAL A 277 6.52 8.78 0.72
CA VAL A 277 5.81 10.04 0.45
C VAL A 277 6.76 11.03 -0.21
N LEU A 278 6.25 11.80 -1.17
CA LEU A 278 6.97 12.86 -1.86
C LEU A 278 6.39 14.21 -1.44
N LEU A 279 7.19 15.02 -0.77
CA LEU A 279 6.82 16.34 -0.25
C LEU A 279 7.98 17.32 -0.48
N GLU A 280 7.71 18.53 -0.94
CA GLU A 280 8.71 19.58 -1.13
C GLU A 280 9.97 19.10 -1.89
N ASN A 281 9.79 18.30 -2.94
CA ASN A 281 10.88 17.67 -3.72
C ASN A 281 11.76 16.71 -2.90
N HIS A 282 11.26 16.16 -1.78
CA HIS A 282 11.96 15.14 -0.98
C HIS A 282 11.10 13.87 -0.87
N LEU A 283 11.75 12.72 -1.03
CA LEU A 283 11.16 11.41 -0.76
C LEU A 283 11.47 11.05 0.70
N TYR A 284 10.42 10.72 1.44
CA TYR A 284 10.56 10.19 2.81
C TYR A 284 10.20 8.71 2.80
N THR A 285 11.06 7.88 3.36
CA THR A 285 10.87 6.42 3.39
C THR A 285 11.60 5.76 4.54
N SER A 286 11.11 4.59 4.94
CA SER A 286 11.70 3.77 6.01
C SER A 286 12.75 2.82 5.46
N GLY A 287 13.94 2.78 6.05
CA GLY A 287 14.95 1.78 5.74
C GLY A 287 14.76 0.50 6.54
N THR A 288 14.73 -0.65 5.86
CA THR A 288 14.50 -1.95 6.49
C THR A 288 15.69 -2.40 7.35
N HIS A 289 16.84 -2.59 6.74
CA HIS A 289 18.02 -3.08 7.45
C HIS A 289 18.73 -2.00 8.25
N SER A 290 18.73 -0.77 7.76
CA SER A 290 19.38 0.36 8.40
C SER A 290 18.69 0.84 9.67
N GLN A 291 17.37 0.63 9.78
CA GLN A 291 16.51 1.13 10.88
C GLN A 291 16.42 2.67 10.94
N TYR A 292 16.60 3.34 9.80
CA TYR A 292 16.46 4.77 9.67
C TYR A 292 15.18 5.15 8.93
N LEU A 293 14.61 6.28 9.30
CA LEU A 293 13.74 7.07 8.43
C LEU A 293 14.65 7.99 7.61
N PHE A 294 14.52 7.97 6.29
CA PHE A 294 15.31 8.73 5.35
C PHE A 294 14.52 9.88 4.74
N SER A 295 15.22 10.99 4.48
CA SER A 295 14.82 12.06 3.56
C SER A 295 15.82 12.11 2.40
N ILE A 296 15.30 12.09 1.17
CA ILE A 296 16.09 11.95 -0.06
C ILE A 296 15.66 13.05 -1.03
N ASP A 297 16.61 13.84 -1.54
CA ASP A 297 16.32 14.80 -2.61
C ASP A 297 15.82 14.05 -3.86
N ALA A 298 14.59 14.32 -4.29
CA ALA A 298 13.93 13.61 -5.37
C ALA A 298 14.56 13.88 -6.75
N SER A 299 15.25 15.02 -6.91
CA SER A 299 15.90 15.37 -8.17
C SER A 299 17.20 14.60 -8.38
N SER A 300 17.98 14.41 -7.32
CA SER A 300 19.33 13.84 -7.39
C SER A 300 19.45 12.42 -6.80
N GLY A 301 18.48 11.97 -5.98
CA GLY A 301 18.57 10.72 -5.24
C GLY A 301 19.59 10.73 -4.10
N ILE A 302 20.03 11.92 -3.66
CA ILE A 302 21.01 12.08 -2.58
C ILE A 302 20.30 12.16 -1.23
N LEU A 303 20.89 11.51 -0.21
CA LEU A 303 20.42 11.59 1.17
C LEU A 303 20.50 13.03 1.67
N THR A 304 19.38 13.56 2.15
CA THR A 304 19.32 14.89 2.78
C THR A 304 19.42 14.76 4.31
N ASP A 305 18.61 13.89 4.91
CA ASP A 305 18.58 13.69 6.35
C ASP A 305 18.22 12.22 6.71
N SER A 306 18.51 11.83 7.94
CA SER A 306 18.15 10.51 8.44
C SER A 306 17.97 10.48 9.96
N LEU A 307 16.92 9.80 10.44
CA LEU A 307 16.64 9.61 11.86
C LEU A 307 16.61 8.12 12.22
N LYS A 308 17.41 7.72 13.20
CA LYS A 308 17.47 6.31 13.68
C LYS A 308 16.34 6.01 14.65
N ILE A 309 15.12 5.86 14.13
CA ILE A 309 13.90 5.63 14.92
C ILE A 309 13.23 4.28 14.65
N GLY A 310 13.96 3.37 14.02
CA GLY A 310 13.47 2.03 13.68
C GLY A 310 12.78 1.99 12.32
N GLN A 311 12.59 0.79 11.78
CA GLN A 311 11.77 0.57 10.59
C GLN A 311 10.29 0.82 10.91
N GLY A 312 9.50 1.38 9.98
CA GLY A 312 8.10 1.68 10.23
C GLY A 312 7.31 2.05 8.98
N ALA A 313 6.05 2.37 9.19
CA ALA A 313 5.12 2.84 8.17
C ALA A 313 4.90 4.35 8.26
N LEU A 314 4.87 5.02 7.11
CA LEU A 314 4.88 6.48 6.98
C LEU A 314 3.65 6.99 6.24
N ILE A 315 3.07 8.07 6.77
CA ILE A 315 2.08 8.92 6.08
C ILE A 315 2.35 10.40 6.38
N ALA A 316 1.66 11.29 5.68
CA ALA A 316 1.74 12.73 5.91
C ALA A 316 0.36 13.39 5.96
N ALA A 317 0.23 14.42 6.79
CA ALA A 317 -0.92 15.33 6.83
C ALA A 317 -0.51 16.63 7.54
N ASP A 318 -1.15 17.75 7.18
CA ASP A 318 -1.01 19.06 7.85
C ASP A 318 0.46 19.45 8.13
N GLN A 319 1.32 19.32 7.13
CA GLN A 319 2.76 19.63 7.19
C GLN A 319 3.56 18.80 8.22
N HIS A 320 3.05 17.62 8.60
CA HIS A 320 3.73 16.69 9.47
C HIS A 320 3.79 15.28 8.86
N LEU A 321 4.82 14.54 9.26
CA LEU A 321 4.93 13.10 9.03
C LEU A 321 4.43 12.36 10.26
N TYR A 322 3.67 11.30 10.03
CA TYR A 322 3.21 10.35 11.04
C TYR A 322 3.91 9.02 10.78
N TYR A 323 4.74 8.60 11.70
CA TYR A 323 5.60 7.43 11.50
C TYR A 323 5.38 6.39 12.59
N TYR A 324 4.85 5.23 12.21
CA TYR A 324 4.59 4.12 13.12
C TYR A 324 5.65 3.05 12.96
N ASN A 325 6.55 2.90 13.94
CA ASN A 325 7.64 1.95 13.84
C ASN A 325 7.24 0.53 14.28
N GLN A 326 8.04 -0.45 13.87
CA GLN A 326 7.79 -1.87 14.17
C GLN A 326 7.99 -2.25 15.64
N ARG A 327 8.30 -1.29 16.51
CA ARG A 327 8.37 -1.46 17.96
C ARG A 327 7.12 -0.92 18.66
N GLY A 328 6.15 -0.43 17.90
CA GLY A 328 4.89 0.10 18.42
C GLY A 328 4.93 1.57 18.81
N GLU A 329 5.97 2.31 18.44
CA GLU A 329 6.07 3.75 18.69
C GLU A 329 5.50 4.54 17.50
N MET A 330 4.58 5.44 17.78
CA MET A 330 4.01 6.39 16.82
C MET A 330 4.67 7.76 17.02
N TYR A 331 5.38 8.23 16.00
CA TYR A 331 6.07 9.51 16.00
C TYR A 331 5.30 10.55 15.19
N LEU A 332 5.30 11.78 15.68
CA LEU A 332 4.93 12.98 14.93
C LEU A 332 6.22 13.75 14.62
N LEU A 333 6.44 14.04 13.35
CA LEU A 333 7.64 14.76 12.92
C LEU A 333 7.25 15.97 12.08
N SER A 334 7.94 17.09 12.30
CA SER A 334 7.97 18.19 11.34
C SER A 334 9.05 17.92 10.29
N TYR A 335 8.88 18.53 9.11
CA TYR A 335 9.88 18.51 8.04
C TYR A 335 9.97 19.88 7.38
N ARG A 336 11.16 20.21 6.90
CA ARG A 336 11.40 21.44 6.14
C ARG A 336 12.61 21.26 5.25
N GLU A 337 12.43 21.42 3.92
CA GLU A 337 13.51 21.32 2.94
C GLU A 337 14.33 20.00 3.09
N GLY A 338 13.66 18.93 3.47
CA GLY A 338 14.25 17.61 3.69
C GLY A 338 14.71 17.32 5.12
N ASP A 339 15.01 18.32 5.93
CA ASP A 339 15.37 18.13 7.35
C ASP A 339 14.15 17.66 8.15
N MET A 340 14.35 16.69 9.04
CA MET A 340 13.30 16.07 9.85
C MET A 340 13.56 16.29 11.35
N LYS A 341 12.49 16.53 12.11
CA LYS A 341 12.56 16.65 13.56
C LYS A 341 11.41 15.91 14.23
N VAL A 342 11.72 15.09 15.22
CA VAL A 342 10.69 14.48 16.09
C VAL A 342 10.13 15.55 17.02
N GLU A 343 8.83 15.79 16.92
CA GLU A 343 8.11 16.73 17.80
C GLU A 343 7.56 16.01 19.03
N SER A 344 7.01 14.81 18.86
CA SER A 344 6.50 13.98 19.95
C SER A 344 6.34 12.55 19.52
N SER A 345 6.17 11.63 20.49
CA SER A 345 5.81 10.23 20.23
C SER A 345 4.92 9.68 21.35
N PHE A 346 4.22 8.59 21.04
CA PHE A 346 3.51 7.79 22.05
C PHE A 346 3.49 6.31 21.61
N ARG A 347 3.26 5.44 22.59
CA ARG A 347 3.30 4.00 22.37
C ARG A 347 1.90 3.44 22.13
N ILE A 348 1.80 2.53 21.16
CA ILE A 348 0.61 1.71 20.90
C ILE A 348 0.76 0.40 21.69
N ASP A 349 -0.03 0.23 22.74
CA ASP A 349 0.08 -0.92 23.65
C ASP A 349 -1.00 -1.98 23.45
N ARG A 350 -2.06 -1.69 22.68
CA ARG A 350 -3.12 -2.64 22.34
C ARG A 350 -2.76 -3.50 21.15
N GLY A 351 -3.41 -4.66 21.02
CA GLY A 351 -3.25 -5.57 19.88
C GLY A 351 -2.11 -6.57 20.08
N ARG A 352 -1.87 -7.40 19.06
CA ARG A 352 -0.87 -8.49 19.08
C ARG A 352 -0.22 -8.66 17.72
N GLY A 353 1.02 -9.17 17.70
CA GLY A 353 1.76 -9.49 16.48
C GLY A 353 2.65 -8.35 16.01
N GLN A 354 2.87 -8.26 14.70
CA GLN A 354 3.77 -7.29 14.10
C GLN A 354 3.09 -5.94 13.92
N HIS A 355 3.86 -4.86 14.07
CA HIS A 355 3.46 -3.47 13.84
C HIS A 355 3.72 -3.07 12.38
N PHE A 356 2.96 -3.66 11.42
CA PHE A 356 3.18 -3.47 9.99
C PHE A 356 2.15 -2.57 9.31
N SER A 357 1.02 -2.30 9.96
CA SER A 357 -0.06 -1.51 9.36
C SER A 357 0.32 -0.05 9.23
N HIS A 358 -0.07 0.56 8.09
CA HIS A 358 0.05 2.00 7.92
C HIS A 358 -0.99 2.73 8.77
N PRO A 359 -0.63 3.86 9.39
CA PRO A 359 -1.60 4.80 9.97
C PRO A 359 -2.56 5.32 8.89
N VAL A 360 -3.75 5.73 9.29
CA VAL A 360 -4.72 6.41 8.41
C VAL A 360 -5.27 7.63 9.14
N ILE A 361 -5.44 8.75 8.45
CA ILE A 361 -6.10 9.94 8.99
C ILE A 361 -7.41 10.15 8.24
N HIS A 362 -8.49 10.36 8.98
CA HIS A 362 -9.79 10.67 8.42
C HIS A 362 -10.55 11.60 9.36
N ARG A 363 -10.90 12.81 8.90
CA ARG A 363 -11.64 13.84 9.65
C ARG A 363 -10.98 14.22 10.99
N GLY A 364 -9.65 14.35 10.99
CA GLY A 364 -8.88 14.71 12.16
C GLY A 364 -8.76 13.62 13.22
N ILE A 365 -9.03 12.38 12.85
CA ILE A 365 -8.85 11.19 13.68
C ILE A 365 -7.74 10.34 13.09
N LEU A 366 -6.77 9.97 13.90
CA LEU A 366 -5.70 9.03 13.56
C LEU A 366 -6.17 7.61 13.90
N PHE A 367 -6.21 6.76 12.89
CA PHE A 367 -6.55 5.35 13.04
C PHE A 367 -5.28 4.52 12.92
N GLN A 368 -5.02 3.69 13.94
CA GLN A 368 -3.89 2.77 13.94
C GLN A 368 -4.35 1.35 14.22
N ARG A 369 -4.04 0.45 13.29
CA ARG A 369 -4.22 -0.98 13.49
C ARG A 369 -2.96 -1.61 14.10
N HIS A 370 -3.16 -2.52 15.07
CA HIS A 370 -2.13 -3.46 15.49
C HIS A 370 -2.75 -4.85 15.62
N GLY A 371 -2.41 -5.73 14.65
CA GLY A 371 -2.92 -7.10 14.61
C GLY A 371 -4.45 -7.16 14.53
N ASP A 372 -5.08 -7.55 15.61
CA ASP A 372 -6.52 -7.76 15.75
C ASP A 372 -7.31 -6.57 16.32
N VAL A 373 -6.64 -5.44 16.57
CA VAL A 373 -7.24 -4.23 17.14
C VAL A 373 -7.06 -3.03 16.24
N LEU A 374 -8.10 -2.23 16.07
CA LEU A 374 -8.06 -0.89 15.48
C LEU A 374 -8.38 0.15 16.55
N MET A 375 -7.52 1.14 16.70
CA MET A 375 -7.65 2.25 17.64
C MET A 375 -7.90 3.56 16.90
N ALA A 376 -8.72 4.44 17.44
CA ALA A 376 -9.01 5.76 16.93
C ALA A 376 -8.60 6.84 17.94
N TYR A 377 -7.75 7.77 17.51
CA TYR A 377 -7.21 8.86 18.34
C TYR A 377 -7.64 10.22 17.80
N ASP A 378 -8.13 11.10 18.67
CA ASP A 378 -8.45 12.48 18.32
C ASP A 378 -7.17 13.31 18.21
N ILE A 379 -6.84 13.73 17.01
CA ILE A 379 -5.66 14.54 16.72
C ILE A 379 -6.00 15.97 16.26
N ARG A 380 -7.26 16.39 16.43
CA ARG A 380 -7.68 17.74 16.10
C ARG A 380 -7.16 18.75 17.12
N LYS A 381 -6.72 19.91 16.65
CA LYS A 381 -6.52 21.06 17.54
C LYS A 381 -7.86 21.42 18.18
N THR A 382 -7.91 21.45 19.49
CA THR A 382 -9.06 22.08 20.18
C THR A 382 -9.03 23.57 19.85
N MET A 383 -10.09 24.08 19.22
CA MET A 383 -10.21 25.53 19.14
C MET A 383 -10.26 26.11 20.56
N PRO A 384 -9.52 27.18 20.83
CA PRO A 384 -9.50 27.82 22.15
C PRO A 384 -10.87 28.41 22.53
#